data_c6ae72e53644bd0971f42326a2bc2e95
#
_entry.id   c6ae72e53644bd0971f42326a2bc2e95
#
_cell.length_a   1.000
_cell.length_b   1.000
_cell.length_c   1.000
_cell.angle_alpha   90.00
_cell.angle_beta   90.00
_cell.angle_gamma   90.00
#
_symmetry.space_group_name_H-M   'P 1'
#
loop_
_entity.id
_entity.type
_entity.pdbx_description
1 polymer ?
#
loop_
_entity_poly.entity_id
_entity_poly.type
_entity_poly.pdbx_seq_one_letter_code
_entity_poly.pdbx_strand_id
1 'polypeptide(L)'
;MSKIMTVTPGAEEYLAELLEKQNVPGIAVRMFVTQPGTPYAETCLAYCRPDEINEDDEIMEMTQLRFYLERNSLPYLEEAIVDYAKDRMGGQLTIKAPNAKVPKVSADSPLEEQINYILYSEINPGLASHGGEVKLIELIEKEEGHVAILQFGGGCQGCSAVDLTLKDGVEKTLIERIPALVGVRDVTDHTVTDNAYYK
;
A
#
# COMPACT_ATOMS: atom_id res chain seq x y z
N MET A 1 22.00 -9.53 0.29
CA MET A 1 21.17 -8.42 0.73
C MET A 1 20.16 -8.16 -0.36
N SER A 2 18.88 -8.37 -0.11
CA SER A 2 17.82 -8.03 -1.07
C SER A 2 17.81 -6.51 -1.23
N LYS A 3 17.84 -6.05 -2.48
CA LYS A 3 17.79 -4.64 -2.81
C LYS A 3 16.36 -4.15 -2.58
N ILE A 4 16.12 -3.41 -1.51
CA ILE A 4 14.78 -2.94 -1.11
C ILE A 4 14.14 -2.17 -2.27
N MET A 5 14.90 -1.23 -2.86
CA MET A 5 14.44 -0.43 -4.01
C MET A 5 15.55 -0.18 -5.00
N THR A 6 15.22 0.34 -6.16
CA THR A 6 16.16 0.72 -7.22
C THR A 6 16.14 2.22 -7.44
N VAL A 7 17.32 2.84 -7.45
CA VAL A 7 17.49 4.23 -7.88
C VAL A 7 18.32 4.19 -9.16
N THR A 8 17.83 4.79 -10.24
CA THR A 8 18.59 4.84 -11.48
C THR A 8 19.75 5.82 -11.37
N PRO A 9 20.85 5.62 -12.15
CA PRO A 9 21.99 6.54 -12.13
C PRO A 9 21.58 8.00 -12.40
N GLY A 10 20.65 8.22 -13.32
CA GLY A 10 20.12 9.56 -13.60
C GLY A 10 19.36 10.18 -12.44
N ALA A 11 18.62 9.38 -11.68
CA ALA A 11 17.93 9.85 -10.49
C ALA A 11 18.92 10.15 -9.35
N GLU A 12 19.95 9.32 -9.19
CA GLU A 12 21.01 9.54 -8.20
C GLU A 12 21.74 10.87 -8.48
N GLU A 13 22.20 11.10 -9.72
CA GLU A 13 22.88 12.33 -10.12
C GLU A 13 22.00 13.56 -9.90
N TYR A 14 20.74 13.50 -10.34
CA TYR A 14 19.79 14.60 -10.17
C TYR A 14 19.53 14.94 -8.69
N LEU A 15 19.32 13.92 -7.86
CA LEU A 15 19.07 14.11 -6.42
C LEU A 15 20.34 14.64 -5.72
N ALA A 16 21.54 14.18 -6.11
CA ALA A 16 22.80 14.70 -5.58
C ALA A 16 22.97 16.20 -5.89
N GLU A 17 22.68 16.61 -7.13
CA GLU A 17 22.68 18.04 -7.51
C GLU A 17 21.68 18.86 -6.69
N LEU A 18 20.50 18.30 -6.38
CA LEU A 18 19.52 18.99 -5.55
C LEU A 18 19.99 19.15 -4.10
N LEU A 19 20.65 18.12 -3.55
CA LEU A 19 21.21 18.18 -2.19
C LEU A 19 22.32 19.23 -2.10
N GLU A 20 23.22 19.27 -3.08
CA GLU A 20 24.30 20.29 -3.12
C GLU A 20 23.76 21.73 -3.11
N LYS A 21 22.65 21.99 -3.83
CA LYS A 21 21.99 23.31 -3.88
C LYS A 21 21.41 23.73 -2.53
N GLN A 22 21.16 22.81 -1.61
CA GLN A 22 20.66 23.14 -0.27
C GLN A 22 21.74 23.76 0.64
N ASN A 23 23.04 23.57 0.33
CA ASN A 23 24.18 24.07 1.14
C ASN A 23 24.08 23.66 2.62
N VAL A 24 23.54 22.51 2.93
CA VAL A 24 23.44 21.97 4.29
C VAL A 24 24.37 20.75 4.41
N PRO A 25 25.41 20.83 5.25
CA PRO A 25 26.35 19.73 5.46
C PRO A 25 25.59 18.47 5.98
N GLY A 26 25.82 17.32 5.34
CA GLY A 26 25.24 16.05 5.77
C GLY A 26 23.74 15.88 5.44
N ILE A 27 23.18 16.77 4.63
CA ILE A 27 21.80 16.60 4.12
C ILE A 27 21.70 15.32 3.27
N ALA A 28 20.61 14.64 3.39
CA ALA A 28 20.31 13.40 2.68
C ALA A 28 18.88 13.40 2.10
N VAL A 29 18.49 12.32 1.49
CA VAL A 29 17.12 12.10 1.03
C VAL A 29 16.44 11.10 1.97
N ARG A 30 15.25 11.43 2.45
CA ARG A 30 14.38 10.50 3.17
C ARG A 30 13.25 10.07 2.27
N MET A 31 12.96 8.76 2.26
CA MET A 31 11.86 8.18 1.50
C MET A 31 10.89 7.48 2.45
N PHE A 32 9.61 7.75 2.25
CA PHE A 32 8.54 7.20 3.07
C PHE A 32 7.23 7.09 2.28
N VAL A 33 6.28 6.33 2.81
CA VAL A 33 4.95 6.17 2.25
C VAL A 33 3.93 6.74 3.22
N THR A 34 3.11 7.67 2.76
CA THR A 34 1.97 8.15 3.54
C THR A 34 0.78 7.22 3.35
N GLN A 35 0.01 6.98 4.40
CA GLN A 35 -1.14 6.05 4.40
C GLN A 35 -0.82 4.69 3.75
N PRO A 36 0.30 4.03 4.13
CA PRO A 36 0.75 2.80 3.50
C PRO A 36 -0.31 1.70 3.58
N GLY A 37 -0.42 0.89 2.53
CA GLY A 37 -1.39 -0.21 2.46
C GLY A 37 -2.83 0.23 2.21
N THR A 38 -3.06 1.50 1.84
CA THR A 38 -4.39 2.00 1.48
C THR A 38 -4.42 2.45 0.01
N PRO A 39 -5.61 2.58 -0.60
CA PRO A 39 -5.74 3.14 -1.95
C PRO A 39 -5.18 4.57 -2.09
N TYR A 40 -5.04 5.29 -0.98
CA TYR A 40 -4.55 6.68 -0.91
C TYR A 40 -3.06 6.76 -0.58
N ALA A 41 -2.36 5.62 -0.59
CA ALA A 41 -0.92 5.61 -0.32
C ALA A 41 -0.15 6.42 -1.35
N GLU A 42 0.71 7.29 -0.88
CA GLU A 42 1.60 8.10 -1.69
C GLU A 42 3.05 7.90 -1.24
N THR A 43 3.94 7.68 -2.21
CA THR A 43 5.37 7.56 -1.94
C THR A 43 6.02 8.92 -2.06
N CYS A 44 6.70 9.34 -1.00
CA CYS A 44 7.25 10.67 -0.85
C CYS A 44 8.77 10.64 -0.75
N LEU A 45 9.42 11.65 -1.33
CA LEU A 45 10.81 12.00 -1.11
C LEU A 45 10.87 13.36 -0.42
N ALA A 46 11.69 13.47 0.60
CA ALA A 46 11.95 14.70 1.32
C ALA A 46 13.45 14.89 1.57
N TYR A 47 13.88 16.13 1.73
CA TYR A 47 15.19 16.40 2.30
C TYR A 47 15.21 15.95 3.76
N CYS A 48 16.32 15.37 4.19
CA CYS A 48 16.54 14.92 5.55
C CYS A 48 17.80 15.55 6.09
N ARG A 49 17.67 16.39 7.09
CA ARG A 49 18.81 16.98 7.79
C ARG A 49 19.36 16.00 8.82
N PRO A 50 20.63 16.16 9.25
CA PRO A 50 21.21 15.26 10.23
C PRO A 50 20.47 15.16 11.55
N ASP A 51 19.76 16.21 11.95
CA ASP A 51 18.93 16.29 13.17
C ASP A 51 17.52 15.73 12.99
N GLU A 52 17.12 15.38 11.76
CA GLU A 52 15.82 14.81 11.41
C GLU A 52 15.87 13.29 11.19
N ILE A 53 17.05 12.68 11.30
CA ILE A 53 17.25 11.25 11.11
C ILE A 53 16.69 10.50 12.31
N ASN A 54 15.83 9.51 12.05
CA ASN A 54 15.37 8.60 13.08
C ASN A 54 16.34 7.43 13.24
N GLU A 55 16.55 6.98 14.47
CA GLU A 55 17.44 5.84 14.77
C GLU A 55 16.97 4.53 14.11
N ASP A 56 15.66 4.42 13.83
CA ASP A 56 15.03 3.25 13.22
C ASP A 56 15.00 3.30 11.68
N ASP A 57 15.42 4.41 11.05
CA ASP A 57 15.44 4.52 9.60
C ASP A 57 16.50 3.55 9.02
N GLU A 58 16.11 2.79 7.98
CA GLU A 58 17.06 1.96 7.24
C GLU A 58 17.89 2.81 6.30
N ILE A 59 19.22 2.61 6.32
CA ILE A 59 20.15 3.40 5.52
C ILE A 59 20.48 2.67 4.23
N MET A 60 20.25 3.32 3.09
CA MET A 60 20.69 2.85 1.79
C MET A 60 21.77 3.79 1.26
N GLU A 61 23.03 3.32 1.30
CA GLU A 61 24.17 4.05 0.77
C GLU A 61 24.20 3.94 -0.77
N MET A 62 24.31 5.08 -1.44
CA MET A 62 24.54 5.19 -2.87
C MET A 62 25.95 5.74 -3.14
N THR A 63 26.31 5.92 -4.39
CA THR A 63 27.63 6.43 -4.76
C THR A 63 27.80 7.92 -4.42
N GLN A 64 26.76 8.73 -4.61
CA GLN A 64 26.80 10.18 -4.48
C GLN A 64 25.94 10.71 -3.33
N LEU A 65 25.01 9.93 -2.83
CA LEU A 65 24.09 10.37 -1.78
C LEU A 65 23.65 9.20 -0.89
N ARG A 66 22.97 9.53 0.19
CA ARG A 66 22.41 8.57 1.13
C ARG A 66 20.89 8.72 1.19
N PHE A 67 20.18 7.58 1.20
CA PHE A 67 18.75 7.51 1.51
C PHE A 67 18.54 7.04 2.93
N TYR A 68 17.60 7.66 3.63
CA TYR A 68 16.99 7.17 4.84
C TYR A 68 15.58 6.67 4.51
N LEU A 69 15.34 5.39 4.72
CA LEU A 69 14.07 4.75 4.45
C LEU A 69 13.33 4.59 5.76
N GLU A 70 12.16 5.19 5.88
CA GLU A 70 11.34 5.06 7.08
C GLU A 70 10.99 3.60 7.34
N ARG A 71 11.23 3.12 8.57
CA ARG A 71 11.07 1.71 8.93
C ARG A 71 9.69 1.15 8.60
N ASN A 72 8.63 1.89 8.94
CA ASN A 72 7.26 1.46 8.69
C ASN A 72 6.89 1.43 7.21
N SER A 73 7.64 2.11 6.38
CA SER A 73 7.44 2.17 4.93
C SER A 73 8.20 1.08 4.17
N LEU A 74 9.13 0.35 4.80
CA LEU A 74 9.99 -0.63 4.13
C LEU A 74 9.23 -1.70 3.34
N PRO A 75 8.18 -2.37 3.87
CA PRO A 75 7.42 -3.37 3.13
C PRO A 75 6.74 -2.81 1.88
N TYR A 76 6.40 -1.54 1.91
CA TYR A 76 5.70 -0.82 0.85
C TYR A 76 6.66 -0.23 -0.20
N LEU A 77 7.95 -0.14 0.12
CA LEU A 77 9.02 0.32 -0.76
C LEU A 77 9.71 -0.83 -1.51
N GLU A 78 9.38 -2.07 -1.22
CA GLU A 78 9.92 -3.21 -1.98
C GLU A 78 9.60 -3.06 -3.47
N GLU A 79 10.61 -3.34 -4.30
CA GLU A 79 10.55 -3.20 -5.77
C GLU A 79 10.27 -1.76 -6.26
N ALA A 80 10.34 -0.75 -5.38
CA ALA A 80 10.20 0.64 -5.80
C ALA A 80 11.35 1.05 -6.72
N ILE A 81 11.04 1.91 -7.69
CA ILE A 81 11.99 2.45 -8.65
C ILE A 81 11.89 3.97 -8.62
N VAL A 82 13.01 4.61 -8.33
CA VAL A 82 13.18 6.05 -8.47
C VAL A 82 13.95 6.30 -9.76
N ASP A 83 13.35 7.00 -10.70
CA ASP A 83 13.90 7.26 -12.02
C ASP A 83 13.83 8.74 -12.38
N TYR A 84 14.78 9.21 -13.17
CA TYR A 84 14.81 10.57 -13.69
C TYR A 84 14.99 10.56 -15.20
N ALA A 85 13.97 11.03 -15.88
CA ALA A 85 13.99 11.19 -17.34
C ALA A 85 14.19 12.67 -17.70
N LYS A 86 15.26 12.95 -18.43
CA LYS A 86 15.57 14.30 -18.95
C LYS A 86 15.00 14.42 -20.36
N ASP A 87 14.20 15.46 -20.58
CA ASP A 87 13.64 15.79 -21.88
C ASP A 87 14.04 17.20 -22.35
N ARG A 88 13.50 17.66 -23.51
CA ARG A 88 13.82 18.98 -24.07
C ARG A 88 13.26 20.14 -23.25
N MET A 89 12.31 19.90 -22.36
CA MET A 89 11.61 20.90 -21.56
C MET A 89 12.06 20.90 -20.09
N GLY A 90 13.01 20.02 -19.73
CA GLY A 90 13.51 19.85 -18.37
C GLY A 90 13.73 18.39 -18.05
N GLY A 91 13.44 17.98 -16.81
CA GLY A 91 13.49 16.60 -16.39
C GLY A 91 12.39 16.30 -15.39
N GLN A 92 11.97 15.05 -15.37
CA GLN A 92 10.94 14.56 -14.46
C GLN A 92 11.47 13.42 -13.61
N LEU A 93 11.43 13.63 -12.29
CA LEU A 93 11.65 12.57 -11.32
C LEU A 93 10.35 11.77 -11.17
N THR A 94 10.44 10.48 -11.36
CA THR A 94 9.30 9.54 -11.20
C THR A 94 9.61 8.52 -10.14
N ILE A 95 8.61 8.20 -9.32
CA ILE A 95 8.67 7.15 -8.31
C ILE A 95 7.59 6.13 -8.64
N LYS A 96 8.00 4.89 -8.88
CA LYS A 96 7.10 3.75 -9.05
C LYS A 96 7.27 2.84 -7.85
N ALA A 97 6.27 2.75 -7.00
CA ALA A 97 6.26 1.88 -5.82
C ALA A 97 5.04 0.94 -5.91
N PRO A 98 5.19 -0.22 -6.56
CA PRO A 98 4.05 -1.12 -6.84
C PRO A 98 3.38 -1.63 -5.57
N ASN A 99 4.15 -1.73 -4.49
CA ASN A 99 3.66 -2.24 -3.21
C ASN A 99 3.19 -1.15 -2.23
N ALA A 100 3.24 0.13 -2.61
CA ALA A 100 2.88 1.23 -1.71
C ALA A 100 1.43 1.15 -1.23
N LYS A 101 0.51 0.79 -2.12
CA LYS A 101 -0.91 0.63 -1.81
C LYS A 101 -1.21 -0.73 -1.18
N VAL A 102 -0.45 -1.75 -1.59
CA VAL A 102 -0.65 -3.13 -1.16
C VAL A 102 0.72 -3.80 -1.08
N PRO A 103 1.23 -4.13 0.11
CA PRO A 103 2.53 -4.79 0.24
C PRO A 103 2.46 -6.18 -0.38
N LYS A 104 3.59 -6.62 -0.95
CA LYS A 104 3.70 -7.99 -1.46
C LYS A 104 3.63 -8.97 -0.30
N VAL A 105 2.60 -9.79 -0.28
CA VAL A 105 2.42 -10.85 0.70
C VAL A 105 2.87 -12.19 0.15
N SER A 106 3.45 -13.01 1.02
CA SER A 106 3.78 -14.40 0.74
C SER A 106 2.82 -15.34 1.47
N ALA A 107 2.88 -16.64 1.17
CA ALA A 107 2.10 -17.64 1.90
C ALA A 107 2.46 -17.72 3.40
N ASP A 108 3.64 -17.23 3.77
CA ASP A 108 4.13 -17.19 5.16
C ASP A 108 3.80 -15.87 5.88
N SER A 109 3.22 -14.90 5.18
CA SER A 109 2.77 -13.64 5.79
C SER A 109 1.61 -13.88 6.76
N PRO A 110 1.43 -13.03 7.79
CA PRO A 110 0.27 -13.09 8.66
C PRO A 110 -1.04 -13.14 7.87
N LEU A 111 -2.00 -13.92 8.34
CA LEU A 111 -3.25 -14.18 7.61
C LEU A 111 -4.04 -12.89 7.35
N GLU A 112 -4.00 -11.94 8.29
CA GLU A 112 -4.60 -10.62 8.13
C GLU A 112 -4.00 -9.83 6.95
N GLU A 113 -2.68 -9.90 6.79
CA GLU A 113 -1.98 -9.26 5.67
C GLU A 113 -2.37 -9.90 4.33
N GLN A 114 -2.46 -11.23 4.28
CA GLN A 114 -2.90 -11.95 3.09
C GLN A 114 -4.32 -11.57 2.70
N ILE A 115 -5.25 -11.49 3.67
CA ILE A 115 -6.63 -11.08 3.43
C ILE A 115 -6.67 -9.63 2.92
N ASN A 116 -6.01 -8.70 3.59
CA ASN A 116 -5.96 -7.31 3.19
C ASN A 116 -5.37 -7.14 1.79
N TYR A 117 -4.32 -7.92 1.46
CA TYR A 117 -3.75 -7.92 0.11
C TYR A 117 -4.82 -8.24 -0.94
N ILE A 118 -5.58 -9.31 -0.77
CA ILE A 118 -6.60 -9.72 -1.74
C ILE A 118 -7.75 -8.70 -1.79
N LEU A 119 -8.18 -8.18 -0.63
CA LEU A 119 -9.19 -7.14 -0.59
C LEU A 119 -8.79 -5.91 -1.39
N TYR A 120 -7.57 -5.42 -1.24
CA TYR A 120 -7.13 -4.19 -1.89
C TYR A 120 -6.64 -4.40 -3.33
N SER A 121 -6.04 -5.54 -3.67
CA SER A 121 -5.50 -5.79 -5.01
C SER A 121 -6.52 -6.34 -5.99
N GLU A 122 -7.45 -7.17 -5.54
CA GLU A 122 -8.38 -7.89 -6.41
C GLU A 122 -9.84 -7.43 -6.23
N ILE A 123 -10.30 -7.22 -5.00
CA ILE A 123 -11.72 -7.01 -4.69
C ILE A 123 -12.09 -5.52 -4.74
N ASN A 124 -11.42 -4.67 -3.96
CA ASN A 124 -11.75 -3.25 -3.88
C ASN A 124 -11.66 -2.47 -5.19
N PRO A 125 -10.73 -2.76 -6.13
CA PRO A 125 -10.75 -2.12 -7.45
C PRO A 125 -12.06 -2.33 -8.21
N GLY A 126 -12.68 -3.50 -8.07
CA GLY A 126 -14.01 -3.78 -8.65
C GLY A 126 -15.11 -3.00 -7.95
N LEU A 127 -15.07 -2.90 -6.62
CA LEU A 127 -16.06 -2.16 -5.82
C LEU A 127 -15.97 -0.64 -6.01
N ALA A 128 -14.77 -0.12 -6.23
CA ALA A 128 -14.53 1.31 -6.41
C ALA A 128 -15.30 1.90 -7.61
N SER A 129 -15.58 1.11 -8.65
CA SER A 129 -16.41 1.54 -9.79
C SER A 129 -17.84 1.90 -9.38
N HIS A 130 -18.31 1.38 -8.24
CA HIS A 130 -19.61 1.65 -7.63
C HIS A 130 -19.49 2.55 -6.37
N GLY A 131 -18.31 3.16 -6.16
CA GLY A 131 -18.03 3.98 -4.98
C GLY A 131 -17.99 3.18 -3.67
N GLY A 132 -17.83 1.85 -3.75
CA GLY A 132 -17.81 0.94 -2.61
C GLY A 132 -16.41 0.49 -2.22
N GLU A 133 -16.30 -0.03 -1.01
CA GLU A 133 -15.10 -0.68 -0.49
C GLU A 133 -15.48 -1.79 0.50
N VAL A 134 -14.55 -2.70 0.75
CA VAL A 134 -14.65 -3.71 1.82
C VAL A 134 -13.37 -3.73 2.63
N LYS A 135 -13.50 -3.88 3.95
CA LYS A 135 -12.40 -3.90 4.91
C LYS A 135 -12.49 -5.12 5.81
N LEU A 136 -11.33 -5.65 6.20
CA LEU A 136 -11.24 -6.64 7.27
C LEU A 136 -11.39 -5.90 8.61
N ILE A 137 -12.30 -6.38 9.45
CA ILE A 137 -12.53 -5.84 10.81
C ILE A 137 -11.84 -6.72 11.84
N GLU A 138 -11.99 -8.04 11.71
CA GLU A 138 -11.49 -9.01 12.67
C GLU A 138 -11.27 -10.36 12.00
N LEU A 139 -10.34 -11.14 12.54
CA LEU A 139 -10.12 -12.51 12.17
C LEU A 139 -10.40 -13.42 13.37
N ILE A 140 -11.38 -14.31 13.24
CA ILE A 140 -11.79 -15.23 14.33
C ILE A 140 -11.21 -16.61 14.05
N GLU A 141 -10.42 -17.13 14.99
CA GLU A 141 -9.93 -18.51 14.94
C GLU A 141 -11.03 -19.49 15.39
N LYS A 142 -11.20 -20.58 14.64
CA LYS A 142 -12.10 -21.69 14.95
C LYS A 142 -11.37 -23.02 14.84
N GLU A 143 -11.97 -24.07 15.33
CA GLU A 143 -11.40 -25.45 15.27
C GLU A 143 -11.12 -25.91 13.83
N GLU A 144 -11.91 -25.48 12.86
CA GLU A 144 -11.82 -25.85 11.43
C GLU A 144 -10.97 -24.89 10.59
N GLY A 145 -10.51 -23.74 11.13
CA GLY A 145 -9.77 -22.70 10.42
C GLY A 145 -10.19 -21.30 10.87
N HIS A 146 -10.02 -20.30 10.01
CA HIS A 146 -10.30 -18.90 10.35
C HIS A 146 -11.54 -18.38 9.63
N VAL A 147 -12.27 -17.46 10.29
CA VAL A 147 -13.40 -16.73 9.71
C VAL A 147 -13.05 -15.25 9.66
N ALA A 148 -13.06 -14.66 8.46
CA ALA A 148 -12.84 -13.23 8.27
C ALA A 148 -14.13 -12.45 8.51
N ILE A 149 -14.09 -11.46 9.38
CA ILE A 149 -15.18 -10.51 9.62
C ILE A 149 -14.94 -9.28 8.76
N LEU A 150 -15.83 -9.06 7.81
CA LEU A 150 -15.73 -7.97 6.84
C LEU A 150 -16.81 -6.92 7.08
N GLN A 151 -16.50 -5.69 6.69
CA GLN A 151 -17.45 -4.59 6.64
C GLN A 151 -17.40 -3.91 5.27
N PHE A 152 -18.55 -3.77 4.64
CA PHE A 152 -18.71 -3.03 3.40
C PHE A 152 -19.00 -1.56 3.69
N GLY A 153 -18.44 -0.66 2.87
CA GLY A 153 -18.59 0.79 3.01
C GLY A 153 -18.91 1.47 1.68
N GLY A 154 -19.15 2.78 1.73
CA GLY A 154 -19.45 3.58 0.55
C GLY A 154 -20.70 3.13 -0.17
N GLY A 155 -20.65 3.07 -1.50
CA GLY A 155 -21.77 2.65 -2.36
C GLY A 155 -22.26 1.22 -2.14
N CYS A 156 -21.48 0.38 -1.45
CA CYS A 156 -21.86 -1.00 -1.12
C CYS A 156 -22.75 -1.07 0.15
N GLN A 157 -22.70 -0.05 1.01
CA GLN A 157 -23.54 -0.01 2.20
C GLN A 157 -25.00 0.28 1.83
N GLY A 158 -25.94 -0.59 2.20
CA GLY A 158 -27.37 -0.44 1.89
C GLY A 158 -27.76 -0.66 0.43
N CYS A 159 -26.84 -1.13 -0.42
CA CYS A 159 -27.14 -1.47 -1.80
C CYS A 159 -27.78 -2.85 -1.90
N SER A 160 -28.99 -2.93 -2.44
CA SER A 160 -29.74 -4.19 -2.57
C SER A 160 -29.10 -5.22 -3.51
N ALA A 161 -28.21 -4.77 -4.42
CA ALA A 161 -27.46 -5.66 -5.32
C ALA A 161 -26.24 -6.32 -4.65
N VAL A 162 -25.81 -5.83 -3.48
CA VAL A 162 -24.65 -6.34 -2.73
C VAL A 162 -24.96 -7.61 -1.96
N ASP A 163 -26.24 -7.85 -1.66
CA ASP A 163 -26.64 -8.80 -0.61
C ASP A 163 -26.36 -10.28 -0.89
N LEU A 164 -26.21 -10.73 -2.13
CA LEU A 164 -25.93 -12.13 -2.42
C LEU A 164 -24.73 -12.31 -3.36
N THR A 165 -24.75 -11.70 -4.53
CA THR A 165 -23.77 -11.99 -5.58
C THR A 165 -22.38 -11.46 -5.24
N LEU A 166 -22.29 -10.33 -4.57
CA LEU A 166 -21.01 -9.69 -4.22
C LEU A 166 -20.39 -10.35 -2.98
N LYS A 167 -21.20 -10.63 -1.96
CA LYS A 167 -20.77 -11.37 -0.77
C LYS A 167 -20.24 -12.75 -1.15
N ASP A 168 -21.01 -13.49 -1.96
CA ASP A 168 -20.60 -14.80 -2.45
C ASP A 168 -19.32 -14.72 -3.29
N GLY A 169 -19.17 -13.68 -4.10
CA GLY A 169 -17.96 -13.43 -4.89
C GLY A 169 -16.73 -13.12 -4.03
N VAL A 170 -16.88 -12.27 -3.01
CA VAL A 170 -15.81 -11.92 -2.06
C VAL A 170 -15.42 -13.14 -1.24
N GLU A 171 -16.38 -13.84 -0.65
CA GLU A 171 -16.14 -15.04 0.15
C GLU A 171 -15.44 -16.11 -0.68
N LYS A 172 -15.93 -16.40 -1.87
CA LYS A 172 -15.34 -17.39 -2.77
C LYS A 172 -13.91 -17.04 -3.15
N THR A 173 -13.65 -15.78 -3.50
CA THR A 173 -12.30 -15.32 -3.86
C THR A 173 -11.34 -15.47 -2.69
N LEU A 174 -11.75 -15.07 -1.48
CA LEU A 174 -10.90 -15.18 -0.28
C LEU A 174 -10.61 -16.63 0.09
N ILE A 175 -11.60 -17.51 0.08
CA ILE A 175 -11.44 -18.94 0.42
C ILE A 175 -10.59 -19.66 -0.63
N GLU A 176 -10.77 -19.37 -1.92
CA GLU A 176 -9.95 -19.95 -2.99
C GLU A 176 -8.48 -19.54 -2.92
N ARG A 177 -8.20 -18.30 -2.48
CA ARG A 177 -6.83 -17.75 -2.39
C ARG A 177 -6.14 -18.07 -1.07
N ILE A 178 -6.90 -18.23 0.00
CA ILE A 178 -6.39 -18.43 1.36
C ILE A 178 -7.01 -19.71 1.95
N PRO A 179 -6.36 -20.87 1.81
CA PRO A 179 -6.89 -22.15 2.28
C PRO A 179 -7.13 -22.22 3.79
N ALA A 180 -6.52 -21.31 4.58
CA ALA A 180 -6.73 -21.22 6.02
C ALA A 180 -8.07 -20.56 6.41
N LEU A 181 -8.75 -19.91 5.45
CA LEU A 181 -10.10 -19.36 5.65
C LEU A 181 -11.15 -20.43 5.38
N VAL A 182 -12.08 -20.59 6.31
CA VAL A 182 -13.22 -21.50 6.22
C VAL A 182 -14.55 -20.76 6.04
N GLY A 183 -14.54 -19.43 6.11
CA GLY A 183 -15.72 -18.62 5.88
C GLY A 183 -15.47 -17.13 6.04
N VAL A 184 -16.46 -16.37 5.59
CA VAL A 184 -16.49 -14.90 5.69
C VAL A 184 -17.81 -14.49 6.32
N ARG A 185 -17.79 -13.49 7.18
CA ARG A 185 -18.99 -12.92 7.79
C ARG A 185 -19.02 -11.42 7.59
N ASP A 186 -20.13 -10.91 7.11
CA ASP A 186 -20.40 -9.50 6.96
C ASP A 186 -21.06 -8.94 8.23
N VAL A 187 -20.53 -7.82 8.72
CA VAL A 187 -21.08 -7.09 9.88
C VAL A 187 -21.54 -5.68 9.50
N THR A 188 -21.74 -5.42 8.21
CA THR A 188 -22.20 -4.13 7.69
C THR A 188 -23.64 -3.86 8.12
N ASP A 189 -23.91 -2.65 8.57
CA ASP A 189 -25.28 -2.17 8.77
C ASP A 189 -25.84 -1.70 7.42
N HIS A 190 -26.58 -2.60 6.75
CA HIS A 190 -27.19 -2.35 5.45
C HIS A 190 -28.49 -1.52 5.53
N THR A 191 -28.93 -1.12 6.71
CA THR A 191 -30.10 -0.23 6.87
C THR A 191 -29.76 1.23 6.55
N VAL A 192 -28.48 1.58 6.57
CA VAL A 192 -27.98 2.91 6.19
C VAL A 192 -27.84 2.99 4.68
N THR A 193 -28.72 3.74 4.02
CA THR A 193 -28.76 3.84 2.54
C THR A 193 -28.31 5.17 1.96
N ASP A 194 -27.76 6.07 2.80
CA ASP A 194 -27.41 7.43 2.38
C ASP A 194 -26.41 7.49 1.22
N ASN A 195 -25.48 6.55 1.18
CA ASN A 195 -24.44 6.44 0.15
C ASN A 195 -24.64 5.26 -0.80
N ALA A 196 -25.79 4.57 -0.75
CA ALA A 196 -26.05 3.39 -1.59
C ALA A 196 -26.03 3.73 -3.09
N TYR A 197 -25.31 2.94 -3.89
CA TYR A 197 -25.21 3.11 -5.34
C TYR A 197 -26.55 2.85 -6.04
N TYR A 198 -27.30 1.85 -5.58
CA TYR A 198 -28.68 1.58 -5.96
C TYR A 198 -29.58 1.66 -4.73
N LYS A 199 -30.60 2.51 -4.79
CA LYS A 199 -31.65 2.63 -3.76
C LYS A 199 -32.81 1.72 -4.07
#